data_ee016c243c328cce3bef2cb8dba27805
#
_entry.id   ee016c243c328cce3bef2cb8dba27805
#
_cell.length_a   1.000
_cell.length_b   1.000
_cell.length_c   1.000
_cell.angle_alpha   90.00
_cell.angle_beta   90.00
_cell.angle_gamma   90.00
#
_symmetry.space_group_name_H-M   'P 1'
#
loop_
_entity.id
_entity.type
_entity.pdbx_description
1 polymer ?
#
loop_
_entity_poly.entity_id
_entity_poly.type
_entity_poly.pdbx_seq_one_letter_code
_entity_poly.pdbx_strand_id
1 'polypeptide(L)'
;MKTRRDLILEEIGLTPVWRLRDNTRATEDPVGHEERATSNESLREPPGDRRAAIMRMEWPEIKARVAGCTDCPLHATRKKTVFGVGDEAADWLFVGEGPGADEDAQGEPFVGQAGKLLDNMLAAIGLKRGDNVYIANILKCRPPGNRNPEPHEALQCEPYLHRQIELIRPKLIIALGRVAAANLLASEASVAAMRGKIHRYRSIPLVVTYHPAYLLRNLPDKAKAWTDLCFAVRTMEVLRKATEAPMSRATSNE
;
A
#
# COMPACT_ATOMS: atom_id res chain seq x y z
N MET A 1 1.26 -43.33 -21.12
CA MET A 1 1.23 -43.89 -19.74
C MET A 1 1.13 -42.75 -18.75
N LYS A 2 0.16 -42.78 -17.82
CA LYS A 2 0.07 -41.79 -16.75
C LYS A 2 1.24 -41.97 -15.80
N THR A 3 1.85 -40.88 -15.34
CA THR A 3 2.95 -40.96 -14.36
C THR A 3 2.39 -41.23 -12.97
N ARG A 4 3.21 -41.73 -12.05
CA ARG A 4 2.82 -41.95 -10.63
C ARG A 4 2.26 -40.65 -9.99
N ARG A 5 2.78 -39.50 -10.40
CA ARG A 5 2.30 -38.16 -9.98
C ARG A 5 0.89 -37.90 -10.50
N ASP A 6 0.61 -38.25 -11.75
CA ASP A 6 -0.72 -38.02 -12.36
C ASP A 6 -1.79 -38.87 -11.66
N LEU A 7 -1.47 -40.09 -11.26
CA LEU A 7 -2.35 -40.99 -10.52
C LEU A 7 -2.67 -40.46 -9.11
N ILE A 8 -1.68 -39.95 -8.39
CA ILE A 8 -1.87 -39.35 -7.06
C ILE A 8 -2.75 -38.10 -7.16
N LEU A 9 -2.54 -37.23 -8.13
CA LEU A 9 -3.33 -36.00 -8.33
C LEU A 9 -4.79 -36.33 -8.70
N GLU A 10 -5.04 -37.43 -9.41
CA GLU A 10 -6.38 -37.91 -9.74
C GLU A 10 -7.09 -38.44 -8.49
N GLU A 11 -6.38 -39.18 -7.64
CA GLU A 11 -6.93 -39.80 -6.43
C GLU A 11 -7.30 -38.77 -5.34
N ILE A 12 -6.58 -37.65 -5.26
CA ILE A 12 -6.88 -36.52 -4.35
C ILE A 12 -7.79 -35.43 -4.99
N GLY A 13 -8.38 -35.71 -6.17
CA GLY A 13 -9.36 -34.82 -6.82
C GLY A 13 -8.80 -33.54 -7.44
N LEU A 14 -7.49 -33.45 -7.66
CA LEU A 14 -6.83 -32.31 -8.30
C LEU A 14 -6.61 -32.52 -9.80
N THR A 15 -7.65 -32.91 -10.53
CA THR A 15 -7.67 -33.00 -11.99
C THR A 15 -8.77 -32.13 -12.59
N PRO A 16 -8.52 -31.51 -13.77
CA PRO A 16 -7.37 -31.64 -14.67
C PRO A 16 -6.13 -30.84 -14.25
N VAL A 17 -4.94 -31.42 -14.45
CA VAL A 17 -3.66 -30.74 -14.21
C VAL A 17 -3.38 -29.81 -15.37
N TRP A 18 -3.37 -28.51 -15.12
CA TRP A 18 -3.02 -27.51 -16.12
C TRP A 18 -1.51 -27.50 -16.35
N ARG A 19 -1.09 -27.68 -17.63
CA ARG A 19 0.31 -27.55 -18.04
C ARG A 19 0.46 -26.30 -18.90
N LEU A 20 1.55 -25.56 -18.72
CA LEU A 20 1.92 -24.49 -19.65
C LEU A 20 2.02 -25.07 -21.07
N ARG A 21 1.37 -24.44 -22.03
CA ARG A 21 1.60 -24.74 -23.44
C ARG A 21 2.95 -24.14 -23.83
N ASP A 22 3.88 -24.97 -24.23
CA ASP A 22 5.07 -24.52 -24.96
C ASP A 22 4.63 -23.99 -26.32
N ASN A 23 4.72 -22.68 -26.50
CA ASN A 23 4.35 -21.99 -27.73
C ASN A 23 5.56 -21.89 -28.65
N THR A 24 6.09 -23.05 -29.08
CA THR A 24 7.07 -23.13 -30.16
C THR A 24 6.40 -23.72 -31.39
N ARG A 25 5.70 -22.88 -32.15
CA ARG A 25 5.48 -23.05 -33.58
C ARG A 25 5.06 -21.71 -34.18
N ALA A 26 6.04 -21.09 -34.83
CA ALA A 26 5.78 -20.08 -35.83
C ALA A 26 5.16 -20.77 -37.06
N THR A 27 4.03 -20.26 -37.54
CA THR A 27 3.60 -20.43 -38.93
C THR A 27 3.24 -19.03 -39.44
N GLU A 28 4.01 -18.60 -40.40
CA GLU A 28 3.75 -17.47 -41.28
C GLU A 28 2.47 -17.72 -42.05
N ASP A 29 1.62 -16.71 -42.15
CA ASP A 29 0.90 -16.38 -43.38
C ASP A 29 0.35 -14.95 -43.35
N PRO A 30 0.38 -14.22 -44.47
CA PRO A 30 0.18 -12.79 -44.53
C PRO A 30 -1.22 -12.43 -45.04
N VAL A 31 -1.97 -11.63 -44.35
CA VAL A 31 -3.00 -10.78 -44.99
C VAL A 31 -3.08 -9.44 -44.25
N GLY A 32 -2.78 -8.38 -45.01
CA GLY A 32 -2.86 -7.01 -44.54
C GLY A 32 -4.29 -6.55 -44.28
N HIS A 33 -4.44 -5.84 -43.20
CA HIS A 33 -5.44 -4.79 -43.06
C HIS A 33 -4.76 -3.61 -42.40
N GLU A 34 -4.59 -2.54 -43.19
CA GLU A 34 -4.30 -1.21 -42.68
C GLU A 34 -5.48 -0.74 -41.81
N GLU A 35 -5.30 -0.71 -40.49
CA GLU A 35 -6.11 0.12 -39.64
C GLU A 35 -5.24 1.23 -39.04
N ARG A 36 -5.67 2.44 -39.32
CA ARG A 36 -5.16 3.72 -38.91
C ARG A 36 -4.89 3.73 -37.41
N ALA A 37 -3.66 3.55 -37.00
CA ALA A 37 -3.20 3.82 -35.64
C ALA A 37 -3.31 5.31 -35.37
N THR A 38 -4.27 5.70 -34.53
CA THR A 38 -4.32 7.02 -33.93
C THR A 38 -3.18 7.14 -32.93
N SER A 39 -2.29 8.05 -33.23
CA SER A 39 -1.12 8.47 -32.49
C SER A 39 -1.40 8.81 -31.02
N ASN A 40 -1.20 7.88 -30.10
CA ASN A 40 -1.01 8.19 -28.67
C ASN A 40 -0.25 7.11 -27.89
N GLU A 41 0.56 6.29 -28.57
CA GLU A 41 1.33 5.18 -27.97
C GLU A 41 2.79 5.54 -27.63
N SER A 42 3.21 6.77 -27.95
CA SER A 42 4.63 7.17 -27.93
C SER A 42 5.15 7.76 -26.60
N LEU A 43 4.40 7.70 -25.49
CA LEU A 43 4.82 8.24 -24.18
C LEU A 43 4.69 7.28 -23.00
N ARG A 44 4.60 5.98 -23.23
CA ARG A 44 4.68 5.01 -22.12
C ARG A 44 6.13 4.65 -21.86
N GLU A 45 6.71 5.28 -20.85
CA GLU A 45 8.03 4.92 -20.32
C GLU A 45 8.06 3.42 -19.96
N PRO A 46 9.15 2.70 -20.26
CA PRO A 46 9.32 1.30 -19.83
C PRO A 46 9.19 1.18 -18.30
N PRO A 47 8.64 0.08 -17.78
CA PRO A 47 8.31 -0.06 -16.34
C PRO A 47 9.47 0.23 -15.38
N GLY A 48 10.70 -0.07 -15.76
CA GLY A 48 11.89 0.22 -14.95
C GLY A 48 12.25 1.71 -14.91
N ASP A 49 12.02 2.42 -15.99
CA ASP A 49 12.31 3.85 -16.15
C ASP A 49 11.28 4.71 -15.40
N ARG A 50 9.99 4.31 -15.44
CA ARG A 50 8.91 4.96 -14.69
C ARG A 50 9.14 4.95 -13.19
N ARG A 51 9.51 3.80 -12.61
CA ARG A 51 9.80 3.69 -11.18
C ARG A 51 10.96 4.62 -10.81
N ALA A 52 12.06 4.57 -11.57
CA ALA A 52 13.22 5.41 -11.33
C ALA A 52 12.89 6.91 -11.45
N ALA A 53 12.03 7.30 -12.39
CA ALA A 53 11.55 8.67 -12.53
C ALA A 53 10.74 9.10 -11.29
N ILE A 54 9.77 8.31 -10.84
CA ILE A 54 8.97 8.60 -9.65
C ILE A 54 9.84 8.73 -8.39
N MET A 55 10.85 7.88 -8.24
CA MET A 55 11.75 7.90 -7.08
C MET A 55 12.65 9.15 -7.01
N ARG A 56 12.72 9.96 -8.06
CA ARG A 56 13.45 11.24 -8.07
C ARG A 56 12.55 12.46 -7.84
N MET A 57 11.22 12.29 -7.88
CA MET A 57 10.26 13.41 -7.76
C MET A 57 10.22 13.97 -6.35
N GLU A 58 10.14 15.28 -6.24
CA GLU A 58 9.81 15.99 -5.01
C GLU A 58 8.29 16.16 -4.83
N TRP A 59 7.84 16.71 -3.70
CA TRP A 59 6.41 16.83 -3.37
C TRP A 59 5.54 17.46 -4.47
N PRO A 60 5.90 18.59 -5.09
CA PRO A 60 5.08 19.19 -6.15
C PRO A 60 4.94 18.28 -7.36
N GLU A 61 6.03 17.64 -7.77
CA GLU A 61 6.08 16.79 -8.95
C GLU A 61 5.28 15.49 -8.76
N ILE A 62 5.47 14.81 -7.62
CA ILE A 62 4.74 13.56 -7.35
C ILE A 62 3.24 13.81 -7.16
N LYS A 63 2.83 14.94 -6.57
CA LYS A 63 1.41 15.33 -6.47
C LYS A 63 0.80 15.54 -7.86
N ALA A 64 1.48 16.29 -8.72
CA ALA A 64 1.05 16.52 -10.10
C ALA A 64 0.98 15.20 -10.90
N ARG A 65 2.00 14.35 -10.77
CA ARG A 65 2.04 13.03 -11.45
C ARG A 65 0.89 12.12 -11.01
N VAL A 66 0.57 12.05 -9.72
CA VAL A 66 -0.56 11.24 -9.21
C VAL A 66 -1.90 11.82 -9.68
N ALA A 67 -2.06 13.15 -9.68
CA ALA A 67 -3.30 13.78 -10.13
C ALA A 67 -3.65 13.40 -11.58
N GLY A 68 -2.66 13.35 -12.47
CA GLY A 68 -2.81 12.96 -13.89
C GLY A 68 -2.55 11.48 -14.19
N CYS A 69 -2.39 10.61 -13.17
CA CYS A 69 -1.97 9.21 -13.39
C CYS A 69 -3.00 8.39 -14.17
N THR A 70 -2.54 7.65 -15.18
CA THR A 70 -3.34 6.72 -16.01
C THR A 70 -2.72 5.33 -16.09
N ASP A 71 -1.83 4.98 -15.16
CA ASP A 71 -0.96 3.80 -15.24
C ASP A 71 -1.67 2.46 -14.94
N CYS A 72 -2.93 2.48 -14.48
CA CYS A 72 -3.73 1.28 -14.26
C CYS A 72 -5.21 1.56 -14.59
N PRO A 73 -6.06 0.53 -14.79
CA PRO A 73 -7.46 0.69 -15.19
C PRO A 73 -8.33 1.55 -14.25
N LEU A 74 -7.93 1.70 -12.98
CA LEU A 74 -8.70 2.48 -12.00
C LEU A 74 -8.84 3.97 -12.39
N HIS A 75 -7.98 4.49 -13.26
CA HIS A 75 -8.09 5.87 -13.72
C HIS A 75 -9.39 6.14 -14.46
N ALA A 76 -9.97 5.15 -15.14
CA ALA A 76 -11.18 5.31 -15.94
C ALA A 76 -12.46 5.43 -15.09
N THR A 77 -12.43 4.97 -13.83
CA THR A 77 -13.63 4.90 -12.97
C THR A 77 -13.57 5.83 -11.76
N ARG A 78 -12.41 6.36 -11.41
CA ARG A 78 -12.27 7.33 -10.31
C ARG A 78 -12.87 8.69 -10.67
N LYS A 79 -13.33 9.42 -9.67
CA LYS A 79 -13.67 10.85 -9.78
C LYS A 79 -12.44 11.72 -9.53
N LYS A 80 -11.72 11.42 -8.44
CA LYS A 80 -10.48 12.11 -8.07
C LYS A 80 -9.41 11.09 -7.64
N THR A 81 -8.15 11.47 -7.76
CA THR A 81 -7.07 10.77 -7.07
C THR A 81 -7.04 11.16 -5.60
N VAL A 82 -6.68 10.22 -4.74
CA VAL A 82 -6.51 10.42 -3.30
C VAL A 82 -5.03 10.24 -2.97
N PHE A 83 -4.31 11.33 -3.02
CA PHE A 83 -2.85 11.30 -2.89
C PHE A 83 -2.40 10.88 -1.49
N GLY A 84 -2.96 11.50 -0.48
CA GLY A 84 -2.61 11.44 0.92
C GLY A 84 -2.77 12.83 1.54
N VAL A 85 -2.75 12.93 2.88
CA VAL A 85 -2.93 14.18 3.60
C VAL A 85 -2.19 14.14 4.93
N GLY A 86 -1.66 15.27 5.33
CA GLY A 86 -1.04 15.44 6.64
C GLY A 86 0.28 16.18 6.60
N ASP A 87 1.04 16.05 7.67
CA ASP A 87 2.35 16.66 7.83
C ASP A 87 3.38 15.91 6.99
N GLU A 88 4.01 16.59 6.03
CA GLU A 88 4.99 16.02 5.11
C GLU A 88 6.33 15.65 5.80
N ALA A 89 6.52 16.05 7.06
CA ALA A 89 7.64 15.69 7.91
C ALA A 89 7.21 14.86 9.14
N ALA A 90 6.07 14.17 9.06
CA ALA A 90 5.48 13.44 10.16
C ALA A 90 6.34 12.28 10.66
N ASP A 91 6.40 12.10 11.99
CA ASP A 91 6.94 10.89 12.61
C ASP A 91 6.00 9.68 12.42
N TRP A 92 4.68 9.91 12.30
CA TRP A 92 3.65 8.88 12.18
C TRP A 92 3.08 8.80 10.77
N LEU A 93 3.17 7.65 10.14
CA LEU A 93 2.51 7.40 8.86
C LEU A 93 1.45 6.30 9.02
N PHE A 94 0.20 6.63 8.74
CA PHE A 94 -0.91 5.68 8.69
C PHE A 94 -1.20 5.30 7.24
N VAL A 95 -1.19 4.00 6.94
CA VAL A 95 -1.40 3.49 5.58
C VAL A 95 -2.61 2.57 5.54
N GLY A 96 -3.63 2.98 4.78
CA GLY A 96 -4.82 2.17 4.49
C GLY A 96 -4.73 1.45 3.15
N GLU A 97 -5.85 0.85 2.75
CA GLU A 97 -5.98 0.05 1.52
C GLU A 97 -6.14 0.94 0.28
N GLY A 98 -7.22 1.69 0.21
CA GLY A 98 -7.57 2.51 -0.94
C GLY A 98 -8.76 3.42 -0.66
N PRO A 99 -9.06 4.36 -1.57
CA PRO A 99 -10.19 5.28 -1.42
C PRO A 99 -11.55 4.56 -1.49
N GLY A 100 -12.46 4.97 -0.61
CA GLY A 100 -13.89 4.69 -0.71
C GLY A 100 -14.64 5.73 -1.56
N ALA A 101 -15.97 5.70 -1.51
CA ALA A 101 -16.80 6.60 -2.31
C ALA A 101 -16.69 8.07 -1.90
N ASP A 102 -16.61 8.33 -0.59
CA ASP A 102 -16.49 9.69 -0.05
C ASP A 102 -15.11 10.26 -0.35
N GLU A 103 -14.07 9.45 -0.23
CA GLU A 103 -12.69 9.80 -0.52
C GLU A 103 -12.48 10.11 -2.01
N ASP A 104 -13.07 9.30 -2.90
CA ASP A 104 -13.03 9.50 -4.35
C ASP A 104 -13.75 10.80 -4.77
N ALA A 105 -14.83 11.17 -4.07
CA ALA A 105 -15.54 12.40 -4.32
C ALA A 105 -14.79 13.64 -3.82
N GLN A 106 -14.13 13.55 -2.64
CA GLN A 106 -13.46 14.68 -1.99
C GLN A 106 -12.00 14.83 -2.40
N GLY A 107 -11.29 13.70 -2.68
CA GLY A 107 -9.86 13.69 -3.00
C GLY A 107 -8.96 13.56 -1.78
N GLU A 108 -9.53 13.31 -0.59
CA GLU A 108 -8.79 13.11 0.66
C GLU A 108 -9.00 11.71 1.23
N PRO A 109 -7.97 11.08 1.85
CA PRO A 109 -8.11 9.77 2.47
C PRO A 109 -8.87 9.83 3.78
N PHE A 110 -9.68 8.80 4.06
CA PHE A 110 -10.38 8.64 5.34
C PHE A 110 -11.27 9.83 5.72
N VAL A 111 -12.19 10.22 4.84
CA VAL A 111 -13.19 11.28 5.09
C VAL A 111 -14.58 10.72 5.41
N GLY A 112 -14.88 9.47 5.06
CA GLY A 112 -16.13 8.79 5.38
C GLY A 112 -16.20 8.30 6.83
N GLN A 113 -17.15 7.40 7.14
CA GLN A 113 -17.36 6.86 8.50
C GLN A 113 -16.12 6.15 9.06
N ALA A 114 -15.37 5.43 8.21
CA ALA A 114 -14.11 4.82 8.60
C ALA A 114 -13.06 5.88 8.99
N GLY A 115 -13.05 7.01 8.29
CA GLY A 115 -12.18 8.14 8.60
C GLY A 115 -12.52 8.79 9.93
N LYS A 116 -13.80 9.02 10.23
CA LYS A 116 -14.24 9.53 11.54
C LYS A 116 -13.80 8.62 12.69
N LEU A 117 -13.85 7.30 12.48
CA LEU A 117 -13.32 6.37 13.49
C LEU A 117 -11.80 6.48 13.60
N LEU A 118 -11.07 6.62 12.48
CA LEU A 118 -9.62 6.83 12.51
C LEU A 118 -9.26 8.10 13.27
N ASP A 119 -9.96 9.20 13.04
CA ASP A 119 -9.73 10.46 13.77
C ASP A 119 -9.94 10.30 15.29
N ASN A 120 -10.97 9.55 15.71
CA ASN A 120 -11.18 9.20 17.12
C ASN A 120 -10.07 8.28 17.67
N MET A 121 -9.57 7.34 16.85
CA MET A 121 -8.44 6.48 17.22
C MET A 121 -7.15 7.28 17.41
N LEU A 122 -6.89 8.26 16.53
CA LEU A 122 -5.77 9.19 16.68
C LEU A 122 -5.90 10.03 17.95
N ALA A 123 -7.06 10.66 18.16
CA ALA A 123 -7.31 11.47 19.34
C ALA A 123 -7.13 10.69 20.65
N ALA A 124 -7.54 9.41 20.69
CA ALA A 124 -7.40 8.54 21.85
C ALA A 124 -5.93 8.27 22.25
N ILE A 125 -4.98 8.45 21.32
CA ILE A 125 -3.53 8.34 21.60
C ILE A 125 -2.80 9.69 21.54
N GLY A 126 -3.57 10.80 21.64
CA GLY A 126 -3.01 12.15 21.68
C GLY A 126 -2.48 12.66 20.34
N LEU A 127 -2.91 12.07 19.22
CA LEU A 127 -2.55 12.51 17.88
C LEU A 127 -3.72 13.21 17.18
N LYS A 128 -3.39 14.02 16.21
CA LYS A 128 -4.37 14.72 15.36
C LYS A 128 -3.95 14.64 13.90
N ARG A 129 -4.92 14.47 13.00
CA ARG A 129 -4.70 14.54 11.56
C ARG A 129 -3.98 15.84 11.19
N GLY A 130 -2.90 15.75 10.42
CA GLY A 130 -2.11 16.90 9.95
C GLY A 130 -1.12 17.49 10.97
N ASP A 131 -1.09 16.97 12.21
CA ASP A 131 -0.13 17.38 13.24
C ASP A 131 0.76 16.19 13.57
N ASN A 132 1.99 16.18 13.04
CA ASN A 132 2.94 15.07 13.11
C ASN A 132 2.36 13.71 12.65
N VAL A 133 1.33 13.73 11.81
CA VAL A 133 0.61 12.58 11.25
C VAL A 133 0.42 12.77 9.76
N TYR A 134 0.82 11.77 8.98
CA TYR A 134 0.47 11.66 7.56
C TYR A 134 -0.39 10.42 7.33
N ILE A 135 -1.42 10.54 6.48
CA ILE A 135 -2.34 9.46 6.15
C ILE A 135 -2.32 9.22 4.64
N ALA A 136 -2.08 7.98 4.25
CA ALA A 136 -2.05 7.56 2.85
C ALA A 136 -2.75 6.21 2.66
N ASN A 137 -2.86 5.78 1.41
CA ASN A 137 -3.34 4.45 1.03
C ASN A 137 -2.36 3.78 0.07
N ILE A 138 -2.42 2.45 -0.01
CA ILE A 138 -1.74 1.65 -1.05
C ILE A 138 -2.17 2.14 -2.43
N LEU A 139 -3.49 2.24 -2.69
CA LEU A 139 -4.03 2.78 -3.92
C LEU A 139 -4.34 4.27 -3.83
N LYS A 140 -4.11 4.99 -4.93
CA LYS A 140 -4.49 6.41 -5.08
C LYS A 140 -5.82 6.61 -5.81
N CYS A 141 -6.43 5.55 -6.29
CA CYS A 141 -7.69 5.54 -7.01
C CYS A 141 -8.65 4.53 -6.40
N ARG A 142 -9.96 4.84 -6.43
CA ARG A 142 -11.00 3.96 -5.90
C ARG A 142 -11.23 2.75 -6.82
N PRO A 143 -11.17 1.51 -6.33
CA PRO A 143 -11.61 0.35 -7.07
C PRO A 143 -13.15 0.33 -7.23
N PRO A 144 -13.69 -0.13 -8.38
CA PRO A 144 -15.12 -0.27 -8.59
C PRO A 144 -15.81 -1.05 -7.48
N GLY A 145 -16.94 -0.53 -6.96
CA GLY A 145 -17.69 -1.19 -5.87
C GLY A 145 -16.92 -1.31 -4.55
N ASN A 146 -15.82 -0.60 -4.35
CA ASN A 146 -14.92 -0.73 -3.19
C ASN A 146 -14.39 -2.17 -3.02
N ARG A 147 -14.14 -2.90 -4.12
CA ARG A 147 -13.50 -4.20 -4.06
C ARG A 147 -12.05 -4.08 -3.57
N ASN A 148 -11.49 -5.19 -3.15
CA ASN A 148 -10.06 -5.22 -2.86
C ASN A 148 -9.24 -4.87 -4.11
N PRO A 149 -8.04 -4.28 -3.94
CA PRO A 149 -7.09 -4.06 -5.03
C PRO A 149 -6.73 -5.36 -5.75
N GLU A 150 -6.61 -5.30 -7.06
CA GLU A 150 -5.96 -6.36 -7.81
C GLU A 150 -4.43 -6.22 -7.72
N PRO A 151 -3.68 -7.35 -7.80
CA PRO A 151 -2.23 -7.30 -7.63
C PRO A 151 -1.53 -6.31 -8.57
N HIS A 152 -1.97 -6.24 -9.83
CA HIS A 152 -1.38 -5.31 -10.81
C HIS A 152 -1.69 -3.84 -10.49
N GLU A 153 -2.86 -3.53 -9.91
CA GLU A 153 -3.24 -2.17 -9.50
C GLU A 153 -2.35 -1.69 -8.33
N ALA A 154 -2.15 -2.56 -7.35
CA ALA A 154 -1.25 -2.30 -6.23
C ALA A 154 0.20 -2.10 -6.70
N LEU A 155 0.68 -2.95 -7.62
CA LEU A 155 2.02 -2.86 -8.20
C LEU A 155 2.24 -1.54 -8.96
N GLN A 156 1.24 -1.09 -9.73
CA GLN A 156 1.33 0.20 -10.45
C GLN A 156 1.30 1.41 -9.51
N CYS A 157 0.60 1.30 -8.37
CA CYS A 157 0.51 2.39 -7.39
C CYS A 157 1.68 2.42 -6.38
N GLU A 158 2.36 1.29 -6.16
CA GLU A 158 3.40 1.12 -5.14
C GLU A 158 4.52 2.16 -5.22
N PRO A 159 5.07 2.55 -6.41
CA PRO A 159 6.14 3.54 -6.49
C PRO A 159 5.77 4.89 -5.87
N TYR A 160 4.51 5.30 -5.96
CA TYR A 160 4.04 6.55 -5.38
C TYR A 160 4.05 6.53 -3.84
N LEU A 161 3.51 5.46 -3.24
CA LEU A 161 3.54 5.31 -1.78
C LEU A 161 4.99 5.19 -1.28
N HIS A 162 5.81 4.43 -2.00
CA HIS A 162 7.23 4.28 -1.68
C HIS A 162 7.94 5.65 -1.65
N ARG A 163 7.74 6.48 -2.70
CA ARG A 163 8.34 7.81 -2.74
C ARG A 163 7.80 8.72 -1.64
N GLN A 164 6.51 8.67 -1.32
CA GLN A 164 5.95 9.39 -0.18
C GLN A 164 6.65 9.00 1.13
N ILE A 165 6.86 7.71 1.36
CA ILE A 165 7.55 7.22 2.57
C ILE A 165 9.00 7.75 2.63
N GLU A 166 9.71 7.78 1.50
CA GLU A 166 11.08 8.34 1.44
C GLU A 166 11.12 9.85 1.70
N LEU A 167 10.12 10.58 1.23
CA LEU A 167 10.04 12.03 1.45
C LEU A 167 9.64 12.37 2.89
N ILE A 168 8.64 11.68 3.45
CA ILE A 168 8.17 11.86 4.83
C ILE A 168 9.25 11.43 5.83
N ARG A 169 9.92 10.31 5.59
CA ARG A 169 10.87 9.67 6.51
C ARG A 169 10.29 9.41 7.89
N PRO A 170 9.12 8.73 7.98
CA PRO A 170 8.45 8.54 9.25
C PRO A 170 9.29 7.65 10.18
N LYS A 171 9.16 7.86 11.49
CA LYS A 171 9.77 6.99 12.51
C LYS A 171 8.99 5.69 12.71
N LEU A 172 7.68 5.72 12.45
CA LEU A 172 6.80 4.56 12.62
C LEU A 172 5.70 4.55 11.57
N ILE A 173 5.48 3.39 10.95
CA ILE A 173 4.37 3.13 10.03
C ILE A 173 3.29 2.32 10.76
N ILE A 174 2.02 2.71 10.61
CA ILE A 174 0.86 1.97 11.07
C ILE A 174 0.11 1.44 9.84
N ALA A 175 0.14 0.14 9.62
CA ALA A 175 -0.62 -0.52 8.57
C ALA A 175 -2.05 -0.82 9.04
N LEU A 176 -3.03 -0.21 8.40
CA LEU A 176 -4.44 -0.33 8.72
C LEU A 176 -5.08 -1.47 7.89
N GLY A 177 -5.19 -2.65 8.49
CA GLY A 177 -5.84 -3.81 7.90
C GLY A 177 -4.93 -4.70 7.05
N ARG A 178 -5.56 -5.78 6.54
CA ARG A 178 -4.82 -6.86 5.83
C ARG A 178 -4.16 -6.38 4.53
N VAL A 179 -4.87 -5.60 3.73
CA VAL A 179 -4.37 -5.20 2.41
C VAL A 179 -3.15 -4.29 2.53
N ALA A 180 -3.18 -3.31 3.44
CA ALA A 180 -2.03 -2.45 3.70
C ALA A 180 -0.84 -3.26 4.24
N ALA A 181 -1.08 -4.13 5.22
CA ALA A 181 -0.04 -4.98 5.79
C ALA A 181 0.56 -5.95 4.76
N ALA A 182 -0.27 -6.62 3.95
CA ALA A 182 0.18 -7.55 2.91
C ALA A 182 1.08 -6.88 1.88
N ASN A 183 0.69 -5.69 1.40
CA ASN A 183 1.49 -4.95 0.42
C ASN A 183 2.81 -4.42 1.00
N LEU A 184 2.79 -3.86 2.22
CA LEU A 184 3.99 -3.30 2.84
C LEU A 184 4.97 -4.39 3.31
N LEU A 185 4.48 -5.56 3.73
CA LEU A 185 5.30 -6.64 4.30
C LEU A 185 5.53 -7.81 3.33
N ALA A 186 4.95 -7.76 2.13
CA ALA A 186 4.94 -8.88 1.18
C ALA A 186 4.51 -10.20 1.87
N SER A 187 3.41 -10.17 2.64
CA SER A 187 2.96 -11.27 3.51
C SER A 187 1.46 -11.53 3.35
N GLU A 188 1.09 -12.79 3.19
CA GLU A 188 -0.30 -13.24 3.14
C GLU A 188 -0.92 -13.53 4.53
N ALA A 189 -0.17 -13.28 5.61
CA ALA A 189 -0.62 -13.54 6.97
C ALA A 189 -1.85 -12.68 7.34
N SER A 190 -2.68 -13.20 8.23
CA SER A 190 -3.83 -12.46 8.75
C SER A 190 -3.40 -11.31 9.67
N VAL A 191 -4.26 -10.28 9.81
CA VAL A 191 -4.03 -9.20 10.77
C VAL A 191 -3.82 -9.75 12.18
N ALA A 192 -4.60 -10.78 12.57
CA ALA A 192 -4.47 -11.40 13.89
C ALA A 192 -3.09 -12.02 14.13
N ALA A 193 -2.44 -12.55 13.10
CA ALA A 193 -1.10 -13.12 13.20
C ALA A 193 0.01 -12.05 13.19
N MET A 194 -0.23 -10.91 12.56
CA MET A 194 0.75 -9.83 12.40
C MET A 194 0.69 -8.79 13.53
N ARG A 195 -0.48 -8.57 14.17
CA ARG A 195 -0.64 -7.57 15.23
C ARG A 195 0.16 -7.89 16.51
N GLY A 196 0.43 -6.87 17.33
CA GLY A 196 1.16 -7.01 18.59
C GLY A 196 2.66 -7.28 18.42
N LYS A 197 3.20 -7.08 17.23
CA LYS A 197 4.64 -7.28 16.89
C LYS A 197 5.15 -6.05 16.14
N ILE A 198 6.46 -5.81 16.22
CA ILE A 198 7.13 -4.83 15.37
C ILE A 198 7.60 -5.55 14.12
N HIS A 199 7.08 -5.14 12.98
CA HIS A 199 7.59 -5.49 11.65
C HIS A 199 8.49 -4.38 11.12
N ARG A 200 9.03 -4.55 9.91
CA ARG A 200 9.81 -3.52 9.24
C ARG A 200 9.40 -3.40 7.79
N TYR A 201 9.15 -2.16 7.38
CA TYR A 201 9.12 -1.81 5.97
C TYR A 201 10.48 -1.21 5.63
N ARG A 202 11.33 -1.99 4.93
CA ARG A 202 12.76 -1.65 4.80
C ARG A 202 13.40 -1.47 6.19
N SER A 203 13.92 -0.28 6.51
CA SER A 203 14.49 0.02 7.83
C SER A 203 13.48 0.58 8.83
N ILE A 204 12.30 1.00 8.40
CA ILE A 204 11.30 1.71 9.22
C ILE A 204 10.46 0.70 10.01
N PRO A 205 10.34 0.84 11.33
CA PRO A 205 9.44 0.04 12.14
C PRO A 205 7.99 0.18 11.67
N LEU A 206 7.24 -0.94 11.71
CA LEU A 206 5.86 -1.02 11.27
C LEU A 206 5.03 -1.83 12.26
N VAL A 207 3.88 -1.28 12.65
CA VAL A 207 2.87 -1.94 13.48
C VAL A 207 1.62 -2.17 12.65
N VAL A 208 1.03 -3.37 12.76
CA VAL A 208 -0.20 -3.74 12.07
C VAL A 208 -1.38 -3.67 13.04
N THR A 209 -2.49 -3.07 12.61
CA THR A 209 -3.76 -3.11 13.33
C THR A 209 -4.94 -3.31 12.38
N TYR A 210 -6.14 -3.42 12.90
CA TYR A 210 -7.36 -3.57 12.10
C TYR A 210 -7.73 -2.30 11.36
N HIS A 211 -8.30 -2.45 10.16
CA HIS A 211 -8.81 -1.33 9.38
C HIS A 211 -10.05 -0.70 10.06
N PRO A 212 -10.18 0.64 10.13
CA PRO A 212 -11.36 1.27 10.76
C PRO A 212 -12.69 0.80 10.19
N ALA A 213 -12.80 0.61 8.87
CA ALA A 213 -14.03 0.08 8.25
C ALA A 213 -14.39 -1.34 8.73
N TYR A 214 -13.41 -2.18 9.05
CA TYR A 214 -13.64 -3.49 9.66
C TYR A 214 -14.18 -3.33 11.10
N LEU A 215 -13.60 -2.42 11.89
CA LEU A 215 -14.00 -2.18 13.28
C LEU A 215 -15.41 -1.59 13.43
N LEU A 216 -15.92 -0.92 12.40
CA LEU A 216 -17.33 -0.46 12.37
C LEU A 216 -18.31 -1.63 12.28
N ARG A 217 -17.91 -2.75 11.70
CA ARG A 217 -18.72 -3.98 11.55
C ARG A 217 -18.43 -5.01 12.63
N ASN A 218 -17.27 -4.93 13.29
CA ASN A 218 -16.78 -5.90 14.28
C ASN A 218 -16.37 -5.16 15.56
N LEU A 219 -17.37 -4.68 16.30
CA LEU A 219 -17.17 -3.82 17.47
C LEU A 219 -16.27 -4.41 18.56
N PRO A 220 -16.31 -5.73 18.89
CA PRO A 220 -15.43 -6.33 19.90
C PRO A 220 -13.93 -6.18 19.57
N ASP A 221 -13.59 -6.13 18.28
CA ASP A 221 -12.18 -6.01 17.85
C ASP A 221 -11.60 -4.59 18.03
N LYS A 222 -12.44 -3.59 18.42
CA LYS A 222 -11.96 -2.27 18.85
C LYS A 222 -11.02 -2.35 20.05
N ALA A 223 -11.27 -3.27 21.00
CA ALA A 223 -10.37 -3.48 22.13
C ALA A 223 -8.99 -3.99 21.69
N LYS A 224 -8.95 -4.84 20.66
CA LYS A 224 -7.69 -5.32 20.07
C LYS A 224 -6.95 -4.18 19.34
N ALA A 225 -7.67 -3.37 18.56
CA ALA A 225 -7.08 -2.19 17.91
C ALA A 225 -6.54 -1.18 18.94
N TRP A 226 -7.25 -0.98 20.05
CA TRP A 226 -6.75 -0.15 21.17
C TRP A 226 -5.43 -0.68 21.73
N THR A 227 -5.32 -1.99 21.96
CA THR A 227 -4.06 -2.62 22.41
C THR A 227 -2.93 -2.37 21.42
N ASP A 228 -3.20 -2.43 20.11
CA ASP A 228 -2.21 -2.16 19.07
C ASP A 228 -1.76 -0.70 19.04
N LEU A 229 -2.70 0.24 19.23
CA LEU A 229 -2.38 1.67 19.31
C LEU A 229 -1.53 1.99 20.54
N CYS A 230 -1.86 1.43 21.71
CA CYS A 230 -1.04 1.57 22.91
C CYS A 230 0.37 0.98 22.71
N PHE A 231 0.47 -0.12 21.99
CA PHE A 231 1.75 -0.72 21.60
C PHE A 231 2.55 0.19 20.66
N ALA A 232 1.88 0.81 19.69
CA ALA A 232 2.50 1.76 18.77
C ALA A 232 3.03 3.02 19.50
N VAL A 233 2.27 3.55 20.48
CA VAL A 233 2.72 4.70 21.30
C VAL A 233 4.00 4.35 22.06
N ARG A 234 4.03 3.22 22.77
CA ARG A 234 5.24 2.76 23.48
C ARG A 234 6.42 2.55 22.53
N THR A 235 6.16 2.03 21.34
CA THR A 235 7.18 1.86 20.31
C THR A 235 7.75 3.21 19.89
N MET A 236 6.89 4.21 19.63
CA MET A 236 7.32 5.55 19.26
C MET A 236 8.15 6.23 20.35
N GLU A 237 7.78 6.07 21.61
CA GLU A 237 8.55 6.60 22.75
C GLU A 237 9.98 6.06 22.79
N VAL A 238 10.14 4.75 22.54
CA VAL A 238 11.47 4.11 22.45
C VAL A 238 12.26 4.67 21.26
N LEU A 239 11.61 4.82 20.11
CA LEU A 239 12.26 5.35 18.90
C LEU A 239 12.73 6.79 19.07
N ARG A 240 11.93 7.64 19.73
CA ARG A 240 12.30 9.04 20.02
C ARG A 240 13.50 9.11 20.96
N LYS A 241 13.50 8.36 22.06
CA LYS A 241 14.62 8.30 23.00
C LYS A 241 15.92 7.83 22.33
N ALA A 242 15.83 6.86 21.41
CA ALA A 242 16.99 6.38 20.67
C ALA A 242 17.59 7.44 19.71
N THR A 243 16.75 8.35 19.20
CA THR A 243 17.19 9.45 18.32
C THR A 243 17.78 10.63 19.13
N GLU A 244 17.33 10.84 20.37
CA GLU A 244 17.76 11.91 21.26
C GLU A 244 19.01 11.55 22.09
N ALA A 245 19.40 10.26 22.16
CA ALA A 245 20.60 9.83 22.85
C ALA A 245 21.84 10.38 22.12
N PRO A 246 22.68 11.22 22.77
CA PRO A 246 23.84 11.80 22.11
C PRO A 246 24.83 10.69 21.72
N MET A 247 25.44 10.81 20.55
CA MET A 247 26.61 10.03 20.12
C MET A 247 27.82 10.37 21.03
N SER A 248 27.71 10.11 22.32
CA SER A 248 28.81 10.23 23.27
C SER A 248 29.36 8.84 23.58
N ARG A 249 30.24 8.33 22.71
CA ARG A 249 31.33 7.38 23.09
C ARG A 249 32.14 6.99 21.84
N ALA A 250 32.94 7.90 21.37
CA ALA A 250 34.12 7.55 20.57
C ALA A 250 35.17 8.65 20.74
N THR A 251 35.66 8.84 21.97
CA THR A 251 36.98 9.45 22.19
C THR A 251 37.55 8.86 23.46
N SER A 252 38.75 8.40 23.31
CA SER A 252 39.79 8.02 24.30
C SER A 252 39.98 6.52 24.49
N ASN A 253 40.89 5.99 23.71
CA ASN A 253 42.02 5.27 24.26
C ASN A 253 43.28 5.67 23.45
N GLU A 254 44.06 6.52 24.05
CA GLU A 254 45.48 6.58 23.81
C GLU A 254 46.16 5.30 24.29
#